data_544615938af1fcb813b675d1133941c5
#
_entry.id   544615938af1fcb813b675d1133941c5
#
_cell.length_a   1.000
_cell.length_b   1.000
_cell.length_c   1.000
_cell.angle_alpha   90.00
_cell.angle_beta   90.00
_cell.angle_gamma   90.00
#
_symmetry.space_group_name_H-M   'P 1'
#
loop_
_entity.id
_entity.type
_entity.pdbx_description
1 polymer ?
#
loop_
_entity_poly.entity_id
_entity_poly.type
_entity_poly.pdbx_seq_one_letter_code
_entity_poly.pdbx_strand_id
1 'polypeptide(L)'
;AGAHVTDDSAHALERNLCPPRRPHRGTRHNAAMASNGAGLESPYVELDRQAWARLRAQHPMRLSEEEVRRRQGLGERLDMAEVEEVYLPLSRLLSFYERAVDQLHHVTSEFLGERPARTPFVIGVDGSVAVGKSTTARILRELIARWDSAPKVDLVTTDGFLLPNAELERRNLMSRKGYPESYDRRALLKFVAEVKAGKPEVRAPVYSHLTYDIV
;
A
#
# COMPACT_ATOMS: atom_id res chain seq x y z
N ALA A 1 18.62 -9.22 53.62
CA ALA A 1 19.81 -8.87 52.87
C ALA A 1 19.36 -8.15 51.61
N GLY A 2 19.42 -6.80 51.61
CA GLY A 2 19.04 -5.96 50.50
C GLY A 2 20.18 -5.88 49.50
N ALA A 3 19.89 -6.07 48.25
CA ALA A 3 20.80 -5.74 47.15
C ALA A 3 20.46 -4.33 46.66
N HIS A 4 21.38 -3.39 46.89
CA HIS A 4 21.38 -2.08 46.25
C HIS A 4 21.72 -2.27 44.76
N VAL A 5 20.81 -1.93 43.85
CA VAL A 5 21.10 -1.74 42.45
C VAL A 5 21.52 -0.30 42.28
N THR A 6 22.77 -0.07 41.91
CA THR A 6 23.32 1.26 41.63
C THR A 6 22.89 1.72 40.25
N ASP A 7 22.56 3.00 40.18
CA ASP A 7 21.98 3.80 39.12
C ASP A 7 22.91 4.06 37.91
N ASP A 8 23.81 3.13 37.59
CA ASP A 8 24.79 3.33 36.51
C ASP A 8 24.43 2.65 35.18
N SER A 9 23.30 1.89 35.15
CA SER A 9 22.85 1.19 33.96
C SER A 9 21.92 2.00 33.03
N ALA A 10 21.34 3.10 33.56
CA ALA A 10 20.41 3.95 32.76
C ALA A 10 21.15 4.87 31.78
N HIS A 11 22.37 5.28 32.07
CA HIS A 11 23.14 6.18 31.17
C HIS A 11 23.85 5.48 30.03
N ALA A 12 23.92 4.15 30.00
CA ALA A 12 24.54 3.41 28.90
C ALA A 12 23.60 3.14 27.70
N LEU A 13 22.29 3.18 27.91
CA LEU A 13 21.30 2.92 26.85
C LEU A 13 21.00 4.15 25.95
N GLU A 14 21.25 5.37 26.46
CA GLU A 14 21.01 6.58 25.65
C GLU A 14 22.11 6.87 24.62
N ARG A 15 23.29 6.27 24.70
CA ARG A 15 24.41 6.58 23.79
C ARG A 15 24.42 5.81 22.48
N ASN A 16 23.59 4.80 22.31
CA ASN A 16 23.58 3.97 21.10
C ASN A 16 22.39 4.20 20.15
N LEU A 17 21.49 5.13 20.47
CA LEU A 17 20.28 5.36 19.67
C LEU A 17 20.38 6.44 18.59
N CYS A 18 21.51 7.17 18.50
CA CYS A 18 21.68 8.16 17.44
C CYS A 18 23.17 8.34 17.09
N PRO A 19 23.67 7.80 15.96
CA PRO A 19 24.99 8.15 15.49
C PRO A 19 25.01 9.63 15.10
N PRO A 20 26.12 10.39 15.34
CA PRO A 20 26.20 11.81 15.02
C PRO A 20 26.03 12.00 13.52
N ARG A 21 25.06 12.82 13.13
CA ARG A 21 24.84 13.25 11.75
C ARG A 21 26.11 13.93 11.24
N ARG A 22 26.79 13.32 10.28
CA ARG A 22 27.83 13.97 9.50
C ARG A 22 27.19 15.12 8.73
N PRO A 23 27.80 16.34 8.71
CA PRO A 23 27.27 17.43 7.90
C PRO A 23 27.42 17.05 6.41
N HIS A 24 26.31 16.75 5.75
CA HIS A 24 26.29 16.67 4.28
C HIS A 24 26.52 18.07 3.74
N ARG A 25 27.63 18.25 3.05
CA ARG A 25 27.91 19.41 2.20
C ARG A 25 26.79 19.54 1.18
N GLY A 26 26.13 20.71 1.20
CA GLY A 26 24.94 20.99 0.44
C GLY A 26 25.13 20.94 -1.05
N THR A 27 24.22 20.24 -1.68
CA THR A 27 23.68 20.68 -2.95
C THR A 27 22.35 21.37 -2.63
N ARG A 28 22.35 22.69 -2.75
CA ARG A 28 21.14 23.50 -2.66
C ARG A 28 20.25 23.11 -3.84
N HIS A 29 19.27 22.27 -3.61
CA HIS A 29 18.12 22.20 -4.49
C HIS A 29 17.23 23.36 -4.05
N ASN A 30 17.23 24.43 -4.82
CA ASN A 30 16.22 25.46 -4.76
C ASN A 30 14.86 24.85 -5.15
N ALA A 31 14.17 24.25 -4.18
CA ALA A 31 12.73 24.20 -4.23
C ALA A 31 12.27 25.61 -3.85
N ALA A 32 11.78 26.37 -4.81
CA ALA A 32 11.10 27.63 -4.55
C ALA A 32 9.88 27.30 -3.67
N MET A 33 10.03 27.50 -2.36
CA MET A 33 8.90 27.52 -1.45
C MET A 33 8.11 28.79 -1.75
N ALA A 34 6.95 28.64 -2.35
CA ALA A 34 5.96 29.71 -2.37
C ALA A 34 5.50 29.92 -0.92
N SER A 35 6.03 30.96 -0.26
CA SER A 35 5.58 31.40 1.04
C SER A 35 4.22 32.06 0.89
N ASN A 36 3.14 31.34 1.15
CA ASN A 36 1.84 31.93 1.45
C ASN A 36 1.80 32.28 2.94
N GLY A 37 1.49 33.55 3.23
CA GLY A 37 1.59 34.16 4.54
C GLY A 37 0.80 33.47 5.65
N ALA A 38 1.38 33.52 6.85
CA ALA A 38 0.80 33.30 8.18
C ALA A 38 -0.26 32.19 8.27
N GLY A 39 0.11 30.95 7.98
CA GLY A 39 -0.69 29.75 8.19
C GLY A 39 0.17 28.65 8.75
N LEU A 40 -0.45 27.72 9.47
CA LEU A 40 0.18 26.48 9.91
C LEU A 40 0.90 25.84 8.71
N GLU A 41 2.15 25.44 8.88
CA GLU A 41 2.89 24.72 7.84
C GLU A 41 2.10 23.48 7.44
N SER A 42 1.85 23.33 6.15
CA SER A 42 1.11 22.17 5.64
C SER A 42 1.91 20.90 5.94
N PRO A 43 1.30 19.85 6.51
CA PRO A 43 1.97 18.56 6.70
C PRO A 43 2.18 17.79 5.38
N TYR A 44 1.69 18.35 4.27
CA TYR A 44 1.76 17.74 2.94
C TYR A 44 2.94 18.29 2.14
N VAL A 45 3.57 17.43 1.37
CA VAL A 45 4.56 17.81 0.36
C VAL A 45 3.85 17.88 -0.98
N GLU A 46 3.85 19.09 -1.58
CA GLU A 46 3.29 19.31 -2.91
C GLU A 46 4.38 19.11 -3.96
N LEU A 47 4.09 18.28 -4.95
CA LEU A 47 4.98 17.98 -6.07
C LEU A 47 4.21 18.15 -7.38
N ASP A 48 4.80 18.84 -8.34
CA ASP A 48 4.31 18.79 -9.70
C ASP A 48 4.60 17.43 -10.34
N ARG A 49 3.95 17.15 -11.47
CA ARG A 49 4.08 15.85 -12.16
C ARG A 49 5.53 15.52 -12.54
N GLN A 50 6.31 16.52 -12.96
CA GLN A 50 7.71 16.31 -13.36
C GLN A 50 8.60 16.04 -12.16
N ALA A 51 8.38 16.77 -11.05
CA ALA A 51 9.10 16.53 -9.80
C ALA A 51 8.80 15.13 -9.26
N TRP A 52 7.53 14.70 -9.30
CA TRP A 52 7.11 13.36 -8.94
C TRP A 52 7.77 12.30 -9.84
N ALA A 53 7.72 12.46 -11.16
CA ALA A 53 8.30 11.52 -12.12
C ALA A 53 9.81 11.31 -11.89
N ARG A 54 10.54 12.36 -11.50
CA ARG A 54 11.97 12.25 -11.18
C ARG A 54 12.26 11.37 -9.96
N LEU A 55 11.29 11.17 -9.06
CA LEU A 55 11.46 10.32 -7.86
C LEU A 55 11.58 8.83 -8.17
N ARG A 56 11.26 8.40 -9.41
CA ARG A 56 11.59 7.04 -9.85
C ARG A 56 13.12 6.79 -9.85
N ALA A 57 13.93 7.86 -9.99
CA ALA A 57 15.39 7.80 -10.12
C ALA A 57 15.81 6.80 -11.23
N GLN A 58 16.70 5.85 -10.91
CA GLN A 58 17.16 4.82 -11.85
C GLN A 58 16.30 3.55 -11.84
N HIS A 59 15.09 3.59 -11.25
CA HIS A 59 14.21 2.42 -11.24
C HIS A 59 13.73 2.11 -12.67
N PRO A 60 14.11 0.96 -13.24
CA PRO A 60 13.84 0.69 -14.65
C PRO A 60 12.37 0.37 -14.89
N MET A 61 11.82 0.86 -16.00
CA MET A 61 10.54 0.39 -16.51
C MET A 61 10.70 -1.05 -17.01
N ARG A 62 10.02 -1.99 -16.37
CA ARG A 62 10.07 -3.42 -16.71
C ARG A 62 8.75 -3.93 -17.30
N LEU A 63 7.85 -3.02 -17.68
CA LEU A 63 6.60 -3.33 -18.37
C LEU A 63 6.70 -2.91 -19.84
N SER A 64 6.25 -3.78 -20.73
CA SER A 64 6.08 -3.45 -22.14
C SER A 64 4.75 -2.73 -22.36
N GLU A 65 4.66 -2.01 -23.48
CA GLU A 65 3.43 -1.34 -23.88
C GLU A 65 2.25 -2.31 -24.08
N GLU A 66 2.53 -3.51 -24.56
CA GLU A 66 1.53 -4.55 -24.72
C GLU A 66 0.98 -5.06 -23.37
N GLU A 67 1.85 -5.22 -22.38
CA GLU A 67 1.44 -5.59 -21.01
C GLU A 67 0.58 -4.50 -20.38
N VAL A 68 0.93 -3.22 -20.56
CA VAL A 68 0.12 -2.09 -20.09
C VAL A 68 -1.26 -2.11 -20.75
N ARG A 69 -1.32 -2.25 -22.08
CA ARG A 69 -2.59 -2.32 -22.82
C ARG A 69 -3.49 -3.47 -22.33
N ARG A 70 -2.94 -4.63 -22.06
CA ARG A 70 -3.71 -5.78 -21.53
C ARG A 70 -4.32 -5.54 -20.15
N ARG A 71 -3.84 -4.56 -19.40
CA ARG A 71 -4.32 -4.24 -18.04
C ARG A 71 -5.32 -3.09 -18.00
N GLN A 72 -5.52 -2.42 -19.12
CA GLN A 72 -6.53 -1.38 -19.24
C GLN A 72 -7.93 -1.95 -19.13
N GLY A 73 -8.83 -1.21 -18.49
CA GLY A 73 -10.25 -1.48 -18.51
C GLY A 73 -10.90 -1.06 -19.86
N LEU A 74 -12.12 -1.54 -20.09
CA LEU A 74 -12.90 -1.09 -21.24
C LEU A 74 -13.13 0.42 -21.17
N GLY A 75 -12.69 1.14 -22.20
CA GLY A 75 -12.83 2.60 -22.28
C GLY A 75 -11.77 3.42 -21.54
N GLU A 76 -10.84 2.79 -20.85
CA GLU A 76 -9.71 3.48 -20.21
C GLU A 76 -8.55 3.66 -21.20
N ARG A 77 -7.93 4.84 -21.14
CA ARG A 77 -6.70 5.13 -21.89
C ARG A 77 -5.58 5.35 -20.90
N LEU A 78 -4.73 4.36 -20.75
CA LEU A 78 -3.50 4.43 -19.98
C LEU A 78 -2.34 4.28 -20.96
N ASP A 79 -1.45 5.26 -21.02
CA ASP A 79 -0.26 5.20 -21.86
C ASP A 79 1.00 4.88 -21.04
N MET A 80 2.07 4.55 -21.75
CA MET A 80 3.36 4.24 -21.13
C MET A 80 3.94 5.43 -20.38
N ALA A 81 3.71 6.67 -20.86
CA ALA A 81 4.18 7.87 -20.20
C ALA A 81 3.52 8.04 -18.83
N GLU A 82 2.22 7.77 -18.73
CA GLU A 82 1.52 7.81 -17.44
C GLU A 82 2.04 6.74 -16.48
N VAL A 83 2.26 5.51 -16.95
CA VAL A 83 2.84 4.45 -16.12
C VAL A 83 4.23 4.85 -15.62
N GLU A 84 5.05 5.42 -16.49
CA GLU A 84 6.42 5.82 -16.18
C GLU A 84 6.49 7.04 -15.24
N GLU A 85 5.62 8.02 -15.45
CA GLU A 85 5.65 9.28 -14.71
C GLU A 85 4.88 9.22 -13.39
N VAL A 86 3.83 8.39 -13.29
CA VAL A 86 2.95 8.35 -12.12
C VAL A 86 3.11 7.07 -11.33
N TYR A 87 2.92 5.91 -11.98
CA TYR A 87 2.86 4.63 -11.27
C TYR A 87 4.23 4.07 -10.89
N LEU A 88 5.26 4.33 -11.69
CA LEU A 88 6.60 3.82 -11.39
C LEU A 88 7.21 4.49 -10.14
N PRO A 89 7.17 5.83 -9.97
CA PRO A 89 7.57 6.47 -8.71
C PRO A 89 6.74 6.00 -7.52
N LEU A 90 5.42 5.82 -7.70
CA LEU A 90 4.54 5.29 -6.65
C LEU A 90 4.92 3.88 -6.25
N SER A 91 5.18 3.00 -7.22
CA SER A 91 5.66 1.64 -6.97
C SER A 91 6.96 1.66 -6.15
N ARG A 92 7.91 2.54 -6.49
CA ARG A 92 9.15 2.72 -5.74
C ARG A 92 8.89 3.19 -4.31
N LEU A 93 8.01 4.15 -4.10
CA LEU A 93 7.62 4.61 -2.77
C LEU A 93 7.04 3.47 -1.93
N LEU A 94 6.14 2.68 -2.52
CA LEU A 94 5.54 1.51 -1.85
C LEU A 94 6.59 0.47 -1.46
N SER A 95 7.67 0.29 -2.24
CA SER A 95 8.77 -0.61 -1.88
C SER A 95 9.54 -0.16 -0.63
N PHE A 96 9.57 1.12 -0.33
CA PHE A 96 10.17 1.63 0.91
C PHE A 96 9.29 1.34 2.11
N TYR A 97 7.97 1.53 1.97
CA TYR A 97 7.00 1.20 3.02
C TYR A 97 7.00 -0.29 3.34
N GLU A 98 6.96 -1.13 2.30
CA GLU A 98 6.98 -2.59 2.47
C GLU A 98 8.21 -3.04 3.27
N ARG A 99 9.40 -2.60 2.86
CA ARG A 99 10.66 -2.94 3.54
C ARG A 99 10.71 -2.42 4.98
N ALA A 100 10.26 -1.20 5.22
CA ALA A 100 10.25 -0.62 6.57
C ALA A 100 9.30 -1.36 7.50
N VAL A 101 8.11 -1.75 7.01
CA VAL A 101 7.11 -2.52 7.77
C VAL A 101 7.61 -3.94 8.03
N ASP A 102 8.23 -4.60 7.04
CA ASP A 102 8.81 -5.94 7.22
C ASP A 102 9.92 -5.93 8.26
N GLN A 103 10.83 -4.96 8.20
CA GLN A 103 11.88 -4.80 9.20
C GLN A 103 11.32 -4.54 10.60
N LEU A 104 10.32 -3.65 10.72
CA LEU A 104 9.67 -3.37 12.00
C LEU A 104 9.01 -4.63 12.56
N HIS A 105 8.30 -5.39 11.73
CA HIS A 105 7.68 -6.65 12.13
C HIS A 105 8.73 -7.65 12.63
N HIS A 106 9.85 -7.77 11.92
CA HIS A 106 10.93 -8.67 12.30
C HIS A 106 11.50 -8.34 13.69
N VAL A 107 11.91 -7.10 13.93
CA VAL A 107 12.48 -6.68 15.22
C VAL A 107 11.47 -6.74 16.36
N THR A 108 10.19 -6.47 16.08
CA THR A 108 9.12 -6.57 17.10
C THR A 108 8.87 -8.02 17.49
N SER A 109 8.83 -8.94 16.52
CA SER A 109 8.67 -10.37 16.78
C SER A 109 9.84 -10.93 17.58
N GLU A 110 11.07 -10.52 17.24
CA GLU A 110 12.27 -10.88 18.00
C GLU A 110 12.20 -10.37 19.45
N PHE A 111 11.79 -9.11 19.65
CA PHE A 111 11.61 -8.54 20.98
C PHE A 111 10.57 -9.31 21.83
N LEU A 112 9.48 -9.77 21.19
CA LEU A 112 8.44 -10.55 21.85
C LEU A 112 8.80 -12.02 22.05
N GLY A 113 9.95 -12.47 21.55
CA GLY A 113 10.37 -13.89 21.58
C GLY A 113 9.52 -14.78 20.67
N GLU A 114 8.82 -14.18 19.68
CA GLU A 114 8.02 -14.90 18.69
C GLU A 114 8.89 -15.24 17.48
N ARG A 115 8.57 -16.35 16.80
CA ARG A 115 9.17 -16.61 15.49
C ARG A 115 8.54 -15.65 14.47
N PRO A 116 9.35 -14.84 13.75
CA PRO A 116 8.80 -13.92 12.76
C PRO A 116 8.06 -14.72 11.68
N ALA A 117 6.74 -14.68 11.73
CA ALA A 117 5.90 -15.16 10.64
C ALA A 117 5.87 -14.07 9.57
N ARG A 118 5.94 -14.47 8.30
CA ARG A 118 5.85 -13.52 7.20
C ARG A 118 4.44 -12.95 7.15
N THR A 119 4.29 -11.67 7.57
CA THR A 119 3.02 -10.97 7.48
C THR A 119 2.93 -10.26 6.14
N PRO A 120 1.92 -10.54 5.31
CA PRO A 120 1.75 -9.85 4.04
C PRO A 120 1.59 -8.33 4.21
N PHE A 121 2.25 -7.55 3.35
CA PHE A 121 2.02 -6.12 3.23
C PHE A 121 0.72 -5.89 2.44
N VAL A 122 -0.27 -5.24 3.04
CA VAL A 122 -1.58 -5.00 2.44
C VAL A 122 -1.68 -3.56 1.95
N ILE A 123 -1.99 -3.39 0.68
CA ILE A 123 -2.20 -2.09 0.04
C ILE A 123 -3.69 -1.94 -0.27
N GLY A 124 -4.35 -0.95 0.32
CA GLY A 124 -5.72 -0.58 -0.01
C GLY A 124 -5.75 0.46 -1.14
N VAL A 125 -6.52 0.19 -2.20
CA VAL A 125 -6.79 1.15 -3.28
C VAL A 125 -8.24 1.56 -3.21
N ASP A 126 -8.49 2.81 -2.84
CA ASP A 126 -9.82 3.38 -2.70
C ASP A 126 -10.00 4.65 -3.54
N GLY A 127 -11.23 5.06 -3.75
CA GLY A 127 -11.60 6.24 -4.52
C GLY A 127 -13.05 6.15 -5.03
N SER A 128 -13.55 7.22 -5.64
CA SER A 128 -14.92 7.29 -6.16
C SER A 128 -15.15 6.32 -7.35
N VAL A 129 -16.38 6.19 -7.76
CA VAL A 129 -16.77 5.33 -8.89
C VAL A 129 -16.10 5.82 -10.17
N ALA A 130 -15.65 4.89 -11.01
CA ALA A 130 -15.07 5.13 -12.35
C ALA A 130 -13.79 5.99 -12.39
N VAL A 131 -13.04 6.10 -11.28
CA VAL A 131 -11.75 6.83 -11.25
C VAL A 131 -10.52 5.97 -11.60
N GLY A 132 -10.71 4.76 -12.11
CA GLY A 132 -9.61 3.89 -12.53
C GLY A 132 -8.97 3.04 -11.41
N LYS A 133 -9.62 2.87 -10.24
CA LYS A 133 -9.08 2.05 -9.13
C LYS A 133 -8.58 0.67 -9.57
N SER A 134 -9.38 -0.03 -10.35
CA SER A 134 -9.06 -1.39 -10.81
C SER A 134 -7.85 -1.42 -11.74
N THR A 135 -7.69 -0.41 -12.59
CA THR A 135 -6.54 -0.27 -13.48
C THR A 135 -5.30 0.09 -12.67
N THR A 136 -5.40 1.06 -11.76
CA THR A 136 -4.32 1.39 -10.80
C THR A 136 -3.85 0.15 -10.06
N ALA A 137 -4.75 -0.64 -9.48
CA ALA A 137 -4.41 -1.83 -8.74
C ALA A 137 -3.73 -2.91 -9.62
N ARG A 138 -4.21 -3.10 -10.85
CA ARG A 138 -3.61 -4.03 -11.83
C ARG A 138 -2.20 -3.61 -12.24
N ILE A 139 -1.99 -2.32 -12.53
CA ILE A 139 -0.66 -1.79 -12.90
C ILE A 139 0.30 -1.88 -11.71
N LEU A 140 -0.12 -1.47 -10.53
CA LEU A 140 0.71 -1.59 -9.32
C LEU A 140 1.09 -3.04 -9.03
N ARG A 141 0.17 -4.01 -9.17
CA ARG A 141 0.49 -5.43 -9.05
C ARG A 141 1.62 -5.84 -9.99
N GLU A 142 1.54 -5.44 -11.26
CA GLU A 142 2.56 -5.79 -12.25
C GLU A 142 3.92 -5.13 -11.96
N LEU A 143 3.92 -3.87 -11.52
CA LEU A 143 5.14 -3.16 -11.16
C LEU A 143 5.78 -3.76 -9.90
N ILE A 144 4.99 -4.01 -8.87
CA ILE A 144 5.45 -4.57 -7.60
C ILE A 144 6.00 -5.99 -7.78
N ALA A 145 5.33 -6.84 -8.56
CA ALA A 145 5.80 -8.19 -8.84
C ALA A 145 7.17 -8.24 -9.55
N ARG A 146 7.61 -7.11 -10.12
CA ARG A 146 8.91 -6.96 -10.80
C ARG A 146 9.98 -6.27 -9.96
N TRP A 147 9.74 -6.02 -8.69
CA TRP A 147 10.79 -5.54 -7.79
C TRP A 147 11.92 -6.57 -7.68
N ASP A 148 13.08 -6.12 -7.27
CA ASP A 148 14.25 -7.01 -7.11
C ASP A 148 14.01 -8.11 -6.07
N SER A 149 13.13 -7.85 -5.08
CA SER A 149 12.65 -8.85 -4.12
C SER A 149 11.67 -9.86 -4.75
N ALA A 150 11.16 -9.59 -5.96
CA ALA A 150 10.18 -10.41 -6.69
C ALA A 150 9.04 -10.96 -5.79
N PRO A 151 8.31 -10.10 -5.06
CA PRO A 151 7.30 -10.57 -4.14
C PRO A 151 6.12 -11.22 -4.88
N LYS A 152 5.50 -12.24 -4.25
CA LYS A 152 4.20 -12.71 -4.72
C LYS A 152 3.15 -11.65 -4.44
N VAL A 153 2.44 -11.19 -5.46
CA VAL A 153 1.41 -10.16 -5.36
C VAL A 153 0.06 -10.71 -5.78
N ASP A 154 -0.86 -10.78 -4.84
CA ASP A 154 -2.25 -11.17 -5.10
C ASP A 154 -3.14 -9.92 -5.11
N LEU A 155 -4.08 -9.86 -6.04
CA LEU A 155 -5.07 -8.80 -6.16
C LEU A 155 -6.45 -9.35 -5.78
N VAL A 156 -7.05 -8.75 -4.75
CA VAL A 156 -8.39 -9.10 -4.28
C VAL A 156 -9.29 -7.89 -4.42
N THR A 157 -10.47 -8.07 -5.04
CA THR A 157 -11.47 -7.01 -5.16
C THR A 157 -12.44 -7.08 -3.98
N THR A 158 -12.79 -5.93 -3.43
CA THR A 158 -13.79 -5.85 -2.34
C THR A 158 -15.18 -6.26 -2.79
N ASP A 159 -15.47 -6.19 -4.09
CA ASP A 159 -16.76 -6.61 -4.66
C ASP A 159 -17.07 -8.09 -4.41
N GLY A 160 -16.06 -8.94 -4.20
CA GLY A 160 -16.23 -10.31 -3.75
C GLY A 160 -16.95 -10.44 -2.41
N PHE A 161 -16.93 -9.39 -1.59
CA PHE A 161 -17.60 -9.35 -0.29
C PHE A 161 -18.97 -8.65 -0.32
N LEU A 162 -19.52 -8.36 -1.49
CA LEU A 162 -20.93 -7.98 -1.63
C LEU A 162 -21.81 -9.13 -1.15
N LEU A 163 -22.97 -8.79 -0.60
CA LEU A 163 -24.01 -9.77 -0.34
C LEU A 163 -24.53 -10.33 -1.68
N PRO A 164 -24.83 -11.65 -1.77
CA PRO A 164 -25.46 -12.21 -2.97
C PRO A 164 -26.78 -11.49 -3.34
N ASN A 165 -27.09 -11.43 -4.63
CA ASN A 165 -28.30 -10.75 -5.10
C ASN A 165 -29.57 -11.19 -4.38
N ALA A 166 -29.74 -12.50 -4.16
CA ALA A 166 -30.89 -13.03 -3.42
C ALA A 166 -31.01 -12.46 -2.00
N GLU A 167 -29.88 -12.21 -1.33
CA GLU A 167 -29.88 -11.62 0.00
C GLU A 167 -30.13 -10.11 -0.05
N LEU A 168 -29.60 -9.41 -1.07
CA LEU A 168 -29.89 -8.00 -1.31
C LEU A 168 -31.38 -7.77 -1.62
N GLU A 169 -32.00 -8.62 -2.42
CA GLU A 169 -33.45 -8.60 -2.70
C GLU A 169 -34.26 -8.81 -1.43
N ARG A 170 -33.93 -9.84 -0.65
CA ARG A 170 -34.60 -10.14 0.62
C ARG A 170 -34.56 -8.95 1.59
N ARG A 171 -33.47 -8.16 1.56
CA ARG A 171 -33.27 -6.97 2.42
C ARG A 171 -33.74 -5.66 1.78
N ASN A 172 -34.28 -5.68 0.56
CA ASN A 172 -34.61 -4.48 -0.22
C ASN A 172 -33.39 -3.55 -0.44
N LEU A 173 -32.22 -4.11 -0.62
CA LEU A 173 -30.96 -3.38 -0.79
C LEU A 173 -30.40 -3.41 -2.24
N MET A 174 -31.12 -3.93 -3.23
CA MET A 174 -30.64 -3.99 -4.62
C MET A 174 -30.32 -2.60 -5.17
N SER A 175 -31.11 -1.57 -4.88
CA SER A 175 -30.82 -0.19 -5.28
C SER A 175 -29.64 0.44 -4.55
N ARG A 176 -29.14 -0.21 -3.50
CA ARG A 176 -28.00 0.20 -2.68
C ARG A 176 -26.79 -0.70 -2.88
N LYS A 177 -26.79 -1.54 -3.91
CA LYS A 177 -25.64 -2.40 -4.23
C LYS A 177 -24.40 -1.56 -4.52
N GLY A 178 -23.28 -1.88 -3.86
CA GLY A 178 -22.06 -1.09 -3.88
C GLY A 178 -21.94 -0.05 -2.75
N TYR A 179 -22.99 0.20 -1.99
CA TYR A 179 -22.92 1.00 -0.77
C TYR A 179 -22.52 0.14 0.44
N PRO A 180 -22.02 0.74 1.53
CA PRO A 180 -21.47 0.00 2.68
C PRO A 180 -22.39 -1.07 3.28
N GLU A 181 -23.71 -0.84 3.25
CA GLU A 181 -24.73 -1.77 3.77
C GLU A 181 -24.93 -3.01 2.91
N SER A 182 -24.48 -3.00 1.65
CA SER A 182 -24.57 -4.13 0.73
C SER A 182 -23.41 -5.11 0.85
N TYR A 183 -22.43 -4.85 1.71
CA TYR A 183 -21.27 -5.69 1.91
C TYR A 183 -21.38 -6.58 3.16
N ASP A 184 -20.87 -7.80 3.07
CA ASP A 184 -20.55 -8.61 4.25
C ASP A 184 -19.24 -8.11 4.88
N ARG A 185 -19.38 -7.07 5.69
CA ARG A 185 -18.26 -6.45 6.40
C ARG A 185 -17.56 -7.41 7.37
N ARG A 186 -18.29 -8.38 7.92
CA ARG A 186 -17.70 -9.38 8.82
C ARG A 186 -16.78 -10.32 8.07
N ALA A 187 -17.22 -10.82 6.91
CA ALA A 187 -16.40 -11.65 6.05
C ALA A 187 -15.15 -10.90 5.56
N LEU A 188 -15.28 -9.63 5.14
CA LEU A 188 -14.15 -8.79 4.73
C LEU A 188 -13.15 -8.58 5.88
N LEU A 189 -13.62 -8.21 7.08
CA LEU A 189 -12.73 -8.01 8.23
C LEU A 189 -12.04 -9.32 8.64
N LYS A 190 -12.76 -10.45 8.62
CA LYS A 190 -12.19 -11.77 8.88
C LYS A 190 -11.10 -12.09 7.87
N PHE A 191 -11.36 -11.87 6.59
CA PHE A 191 -10.37 -12.08 5.52
C PHE A 191 -9.10 -11.27 5.78
N VAL A 192 -9.22 -9.96 6.03
CA VAL A 192 -8.07 -9.08 6.29
C VAL A 192 -7.31 -9.54 7.55
N ALA A 193 -8.02 -9.91 8.61
CA ALA A 193 -7.40 -10.40 9.84
C ALA A 193 -6.62 -11.71 9.60
N GLU A 194 -7.17 -12.64 8.83
CA GLU A 194 -6.50 -13.89 8.48
C GLU A 194 -5.25 -13.68 7.61
N VAL A 195 -5.32 -12.75 6.64
CA VAL A 195 -4.15 -12.33 5.84
C VAL A 195 -3.09 -11.73 6.75
N LYS A 196 -3.46 -10.80 7.63
CA LYS A 196 -2.51 -10.14 8.56
C LYS A 196 -1.95 -11.09 9.62
N ALA A 197 -2.66 -12.15 9.94
CA ALA A 197 -2.16 -13.22 10.81
C ALA A 197 -1.18 -14.18 10.10
N GLY A 198 -0.89 -13.94 8.82
CA GLY A 198 0.06 -14.77 8.06
C GLY A 198 -0.43 -16.20 7.79
N LYS A 199 -1.76 -16.42 7.72
CA LYS A 199 -2.28 -17.76 7.39
C LYS A 199 -1.75 -18.21 6.03
N PRO A 200 -1.34 -19.48 5.89
CA PRO A 200 -0.75 -19.98 4.64
C PRO A 200 -1.71 -19.91 3.45
N GLU A 201 -2.99 -20.07 3.71
CA GLU A 201 -4.06 -20.00 2.70
C GLU A 201 -5.24 -19.20 3.28
N VAL A 202 -5.66 -18.19 2.54
CA VAL A 202 -6.85 -17.39 2.84
C VAL A 202 -7.67 -17.26 1.55
N ARG A 203 -8.97 -17.50 1.64
CA ARG A 203 -9.87 -17.47 0.48
C ARG A 203 -10.73 -16.22 0.50
N ALA A 204 -10.87 -15.59 -0.66
CA ALA A 204 -11.79 -14.50 -0.89
C ALA A 204 -12.87 -14.94 -1.89
N PRO A 205 -14.14 -14.55 -1.69
CA PRO A 205 -15.17 -14.77 -2.70
C PRO A 205 -14.85 -13.96 -3.97
N VAL A 206 -15.35 -14.42 -5.11
CA VAL A 206 -15.16 -13.77 -6.41
C VAL A 206 -16.47 -13.17 -6.89
N TYR A 207 -16.43 -11.92 -7.32
CA TYR A 207 -17.56 -11.28 -7.99
C TYR A 207 -17.46 -11.45 -9.49
N SER A 208 -18.52 -11.92 -10.10
CA SER A 208 -18.63 -12.07 -11.56
C SER A 208 -19.34 -10.87 -12.17
N HIS A 209 -18.65 -10.11 -13.01
CA HIS A 209 -19.28 -9.06 -13.80
C HIS A 209 -20.18 -9.57 -14.93
N LEU A 210 -20.13 -10.86 -15.27
CA LEU A 210 -21.00 -11.48 -16.26
C LEU A 210 -22.38 -11.82 -15.65
N THR A 211 -22.39 -12.36 -14.45
CA THR A 211 -23.63 -12.70 -13.72
C THR A 211 -24.10 -11.59 -12.81
N TYR A 212 -23.28 -10.56 -12.61
CA TYR A 212 -23.49 -9.48 -11.62
C TYR A 212 -23.76 -10.01 -10.21
N ASP A 213 -23.10 -11.12 -9.83
CA ASP A 213 -23.27 -11.75 -8.52
C ASP A 213 -21.97 -12.43 -8.05
N ILE A 214 -21.99 -12.91 -6.80
CA ILE A 214 -20.93 -13.70 -6.19
C ILE A 214 -20.97 -15.12 -6.79
N VAL A 215 -19.79 -15.69 -7.08
CA VAL A 215 -19.58 -17.03 -7.62
C VAL A 215 -18.61 -17.84 -6.77
#